data_379d533f63be51ab16e56adc295de2b9
#
_entry.id   379d533f63be51ab16e56adc295de2b9
#
_cell.length_a   1.000
_cell.length_b   1.000
_cell.length_c   1.000
_cell.angle_alpha   90.00
_cell.angle_beta   90.00
_cell.angle_gamma   90.00
#
_symmetry.space_group_name_H-M   'P 1'
#
loop_
_entity.id
_entity.type
_entity.pdbx_description
1 polymer ?
#
loop_
_entity_poly.entity_id
_entity_poly.type
_entity_poly.pdbx_seq_one_letter_code
_entity_poly.pdbx_strand_id
1 'polypeptide(L)'
;MRRKGAERDSIYMVVAKNIKYYRKSRNMTQAQLAEKTEYAHEFIRRIEAPNSRKNFSLDTVSNIARALDIDIELLFEKREVETEKQP
;
A
#
# COMPACT_ATOMS: atom_id res chain seq x y z
N MET A 1 10.38 19.00 -17.01
CA MET A 1 10.18 18.58 -16.76
C MET A 1 9.97 17.97 -16.08
N ARG A 2 10.20 17.91 -15.81
CA ARG A 2 10.16 17.35 -15.31
C ARG A 2 9.86 16.70 -14.59
N ARG A 3 9.65 16.30 -14.46
CA ARG A 3 9.35 15.66 -13.96
C ARG A 3 9.57 15.04 -12.94
N LYS A 4 9.82 15.26 -12.54
CA LYS A 4 10.37 14.90 -11.40
C LYS A 4 9.45 14.31 -10.44
N GLY A 5 8.39 14.91 -10.11
CA GLY A 5 7.44 14.37 -9.23
C GLY A 5 6.95 13.04 -9.69
N ALA A 6 6.75 12.91 -10.93
CA ALA A 6 6.28 11.68 -11.50
C ALA A 6 7.25 10.56 -11.24
N GLU A 7 8.50 10.88 -11.19
CA GLU A 7 9.46 9.86 -11.00
C GLU A 7 9.42 9.29 -9.63
N ARG A 8 9.07 10.11 -8.68
CA ARG A 8 9.17 9.68 -7.32
C ARG A 8 8.00 8.88 -6.85
N ASP A 9 6.82 9.18 -7.34
CA ASP A 9 5.65 8.60 -6.75
C ASP A 9 4.77 7.96 -7.77
N SER A 10 5.21 6.82 -8.26
CA SER A 10 4.30 6.08 -9.11
C SER A 10 3.10 5.72 -8.26
N ILE A 11 2.00 5.48 -8.92
CA ILE A 11 0.78 5.14 -8.22
C ILE A 11 0.96 3.82 -7.44
N TYR A 12 1.81 2.94 -7.93
CA TYR A 12 2.04 1.68 -7.22
C TYR A 12 2.74 1.93 -5.90
N MET A 13 3.64 2.90 -5.86
CA MET A 13 4.32 3.23 -4.61
C MET A 13 3.37 3.89 -3.63
N VAL A 14 2.49 4.73 -4.14
CA VAL A 14 1.50 5.37 -3.28
C VAL A 14 0.62 4.32 -2.64
N VAL A 15 0.13 3.38 -3.44
CA VAL A 15 -0.74 2.33 -2.93
C VAL A 15 0.01 1.45 -1.94
N ALA A 16 1.26 1.09 -2.25
CA ALA A 16 2.02 0.23 -1.36
C ALA A 16 2.22 0.87 0.01
N LYS A 17 2.53 2.15 0.03
CA LYS A 17 2.70 2.85 1.30
C LYS A 17 1.41 2.92 2.08
N ASN A 18 0.31 3.13 1.39
CA ASN A 18 -0.98 3.22 2.04
C ASN A 18 -1.43 1.87 2.58
N ILE A 19 -1.16 0.80 1.86
CA ILE A 19 -1.49 -0.53 2.34
C ILE A 19 -0.78 -0.77 3.67
N LYS A 20 0.50 -0.46 3.72
CA LYS A 20 1.26 -0.67 4.94
C LYS A 20 0.72 0.20 6.07
N TYR A 21 0.40 1.45 5.76
CA TYR A 21 -0.12 2.37 6.76
C TYR A 21 -1.42 1.86 7.37
N TYR A 22 -2.37 1.50 6.52
CA TYR A 22 -3.67 1.08 7.05
C TYR A 22 -3.59 -0.28 7.72
N ARG A 23 -2.72 -1.15 7.21
CA ARG A 23 -2.51 -2.44 7.85
C ARG A 23 -2.00 -2.24 9.28
N LYS A 24 -0.99 -1.40 9.44
CA LYS A 24 -0.43 -1.14 10.76
C LYS A 24 -1.41 -0.42 11.67
N SER A 25 -2.21 0.46 11.09
CA SER A 25 -3.22 1.16 11.85
C SER A 25 -4.23 0.21 12.47
N ARG A 26 -4.40 -0.95 11.88
CA ARG A 26 -5.32 -1.94 12.38
C ARG A 26 -4.62 -3.04 13.17
N ASN A 27 -3.38 -2.81 13.51
CA ASN A 27 -2.60 -3.77 14.28
C ASN A 27 -2.55 -5.13 13.59
N MET A 28 -2.44 -5.11 12.29
CA MET A 28 -2.46 -6.32 11.49
C MET A 28 -1.07 -6.59 10.95
N THR A 29 -0.63 -7.83 11.06
CA THR A 29 0.66 -8.22 10.48
C THR A 29 0.49 -8.49 8.99
N GLN A 30 1.62 -8.55 8.28
CA GLN A 30 1.57 -8.92 6.86
C GLN A 30 0.97 -10.31 6.69
N ALA A 31 1.31 -11.23 7.60
CA ALA A 31 0.76 -12.57 7.52
C ALA A 31 -0.75 -12.56 7.70
N GLN A 32 -1.24 -11.73 8.59
CA GLN A 32 -2.69 -11.65 8.80
C GLN A 32 -3.38 -11.06 7.59
N LEU A 33 -2.78 -10.05 6.97
CA LEU A 33 -3.37 -9.50 5.76
C LEU A 33 -3.38 -10.54 4.65
N ALA A 34 -2.29 -11.31 4.53
CA ALA A 34 -2.22 -12.36 3.55
C ALA A 34 -3.32 -13.38 3.77
N GLU A 35 -3.53 -13.73 5.01
CA GLU A 35 -4.58 -14.69 5.34
C GLU A 35 -5.95 -14.17 4.97
N LYS A 36 -6.22 -12.92 5.28
CA LYS A 36 -7.52 -12.35 4.98
C LYS A 36 -7.79 -12.24 3.49
N THR A 37 -6.77 -11.99 2.71
CA THR A 37 -6.92 -11.86 1.27
C THR A 37 -6.75 -13.17 0.54
N GLU A 38 -6.24 -14.18 1.25
CA GLU A 38 -5.90 -15.47 0.66
C GLU A 38 -4.76 -15.36 -0.34
N TYR A 39 -3.98 -14.29 -0.23
CA TYR A 39 -2.76 -14.16 -1.03
C TYR A 39 -1.60 -14.78 -0.25
N ALA A 40 -0.54 -15.12 -0.94
CA ALA A 40 0.65 -15.62 -0.29
C ALA A 40 1.28 -14.50 0.54
N HIS A 41 1.84 -14.86 1.69
CA HIS A 41 2.51 -13.89 2.54
C HIS A 41 3.63 -13.19 1.76
N GLU A 42 4.34 -13.94 0.94
CA GLU A 42 5.41 -13.39 0.14
C GLU A 42 4.90 -12.31 -0.81
N PHE A 43 3.71 -12.49 -1.35
CA PHE A 43 3.11 -11.51 -2.24
C PHE A 43 2.85 -10.19 -1.51
N ILE A 44 2.28 -10.26 -0.32
CA ILE A 44 2.03 -9.07 0.48
C ILE A 44 3.35 -8.39 0.84
N ARG A 45 4.33 -9.18 1.24
CA ARG A 45 5.62 -8.64 1.61
C ARG A 45 6.25 -7.87 0.46
N ARG A 46 6.13 -8.41 -0.75
CA ARG A 46 6.72 -7.77 -1.91
C ARG A 46 5.97 -6.51 -2.32
N ILE A 47 4.66 -6.49 -2.17
CA ILE A 47 3.89 -5.29 -2.46
C ILE A 47 4.36 -4.14 -1.56
N GLU A 48 4.61 -4.42 -0.30
CA GLU A 48 4.96 -3.38 0.65
C GLU A 48 6.44 -3.01 0.65
N ALA A 49 7.25 -3.77 -0.03
CA ALA A 49 8.70 -3.53 0.01
C ALA A 49 9.02 -2.19 -0.63
N PRO A 50 9.84 -1.38 0.03
CA PRO A 50 10.09 -0.02 -0.43
C PRO A 50 10.66 0.08 -1.83
N ASN A 51 11.45 -0.89 -2.21
CA ASN A 51 12.10 -0.82 -3.51
C ASN A 51 11.48 -1.74 -4.52
N SER A 52 10.29 -2.20 -4.25
CA SER A 52 9.65 -3.13 -5.14
C SER A 52 9.24 -2.46 -6.43
N ARG A 53 9.45 -3.12 -7.54
CA ARG A 53 8.94 -2.67 -8.80
C ARG A 53 7.77 -3.50 -9.25
N LYS A 54 7.25 -4.32 -8.35
CA LYS A 54 6.18 -5.19 -8.72
C LYS A 54 4.91 -4.40 -8.92
N ASN A 55 4.24 -4.67 -10.01
CA ASN A 55 2.94 -4.10 -10.26
C ASN A 55 1.88 -5.07 -9.77
N PHE A 56 0.72 -4.55 -9.50
CA PHE A 56 -0.39 -5.39 -9.07
C PHE A 56 -1.66 -4.86 -9.69
N SER A 57 -2.65 -5.69 -9.76
CA SER A 57 -3.88 -5.33 -10.46
C SER A 57 -4.80 -4.53 -9.56
N LEU A 58 -5.78 -3.90 -10.17
CA LEU A 58 -6.81 -3.21 -9.41
C LEU A 58 -7.62 -4.20 -8.58
N ASP A 59 -7.78 -5.43 -9.07
CA ASP A 59 -8.45 -6.45 -8.28
C ASP A 59 -7.70 -6.70 -6.98
N THR A 60 -6.38 -6.75 -7.06
CA THR A 60 -5.58 -6.93 -5.87
C THR A 60 -5.80 -5.79 -4.89
N VAL A 61 -5.78 -4.55 -5.40
CA VAL A 61 -5.98 -3.39 -4.55
C VAL A 61 -7.35 -3.43 -3.91
N SER A 62 -8.36 -3.79 -4.68
CA SER A 62 -9.71 -3.88 -4.18
C SER A 62 -9.84 -4.93 -3.08
N ASN A 63 -9.22 -6.09 -3.28
CA ASN A 63 -9.27 -7.15 -2.28
C ASN A 63 -8.57 -6.75 -1.00
N ILE A 64 -7.46 -6.03 -1.13
CA ILE A 64 -6.74 -5.58 0.04
C ILE A 64 -7.55 -4.51 0.79
N ALA A 65 -8.16 -3.58 0.06
CA ALA A 65 -8.98 -2.56 0.70
C ALA A 65 -10.11 -3.20 1.50
N ARG A 66 -10.72 -4.22 0.91
CA ARG A 66 -11.79 -4.93 1.59
C ARG A 66 -11.29 -5.63 2.85
N ALA A 67 -10.13 -6.25 2.77
CA ALA A 67 -9.56 -6.93 3.92
C ALA A 67 -9.19 -5.94 5.02
N LEU A 68 -8.83 -4.72 4.64
CA LEU A 68 -8.50 -3.68 5.60
C LEU A 68 -9.72 -2.91 6.06
N ASP A 69 -10.86 -3.18 5.46
CA ASP A 69 -12.12 -2.55 5.80
C ASP A 69 -12.05 -1.03 5.60
N ILE A 70 -11.54 -0.63 4.46
CA ILE A 70 -11.46 0.77 4.09
C ILE A 70 -11.95 0.94 2.67
N ASP A 71 -12.31 2.18 2.33
CA ASP A 71 -12.66 2.51 0.96
C ASP A 71 -11.42 2.45 0.11
N ILE A 72 -11.55 1.91 -1.09
CA ILE A 72 -10.40 1.75 -1.96
C ILE A 72 -9.74 3.09 -2.29
N GLU A 73 -10.52 4.17 -2.35
CA GLU A 73 -9.95 5.48 -2.64
C GLU A 73 -8.85 5.86 -1.69
N LEU A 74 -8.95 5.41 -0.44
CA LEU A 74 -7.94 5.75 0.55
C LEU A 74 -6.57 5.20 0.18
N LEU A 75 -6.55 4.12 -0.58
CA LEU A 75 -5.28 3.53 -0.97
C LEU A 75 -4.60 4.31 -2.08
N PHE A 76 -5.34 5.18 -2.78
CA PHE A 76 -4.78 5.96 -3.86
C PHE A 76 -4.40 7.38 -3.45
N GLU A 77 -4.66 7.76 -2.22
CA GLU A 77 -4.38 9.12 -1.77
C GLU A 77 -2.95 9.28 -1.35
N LYS A 78 -2.32 10.35 -1.78
CA LYS A 78 -0.99 10.63 -1.34
C LYS A 78 -1.05 11.13 0.08
N ARG A 79 -0.27 10.52 0.95
CA ARG A 79 -0.23 10.90 2.34
C ARG A 79 1.02 11.66 2.60
N GLU A 80 0.88 12.92 2.95
CA GLU A 80 2.03 13.71 3.22
C GLU A 80 2.24 13.96 4.66
N VAL A 81 1.28 13.62 5.41
CA VAL A 81 1.35 13.88 6.76
C VAL A 81 2.44 13.29 7.49
N GLU A 82 2.78 12.15 7.13
CA GLU A 82 3.80 11.48 7.84
C GLU A 82 5.01 12.27 7.94
N THR A 83 5.02 13.16 7.11
CA THR A 83 6.13 13.98 7.17
C THR A 83 6.09 14.74 8.44
N GLU A 84 5.40 14.68 8.58
CA GLU A 84 5.54 15.00 9.34
C GLU A 84 6.01 14.77 10.29
N LYS A 85 6.10 14.70 10.20
CA LYS A 85 6.53 14.46 10.84
C LYS A 85 7.08 14.50 11.70
N GLN A 86 7.09 14.75 11.75
CA GLN A 86 7.59 14.75 12.54
C GLN A 86 8.02 15.02 13.20
N PRO A 87 8.34 15.20 13.70
CA PRO A 87 8.88 15.43 14.39
C PRO A 87 9.06 15.62 14.77
#